data_b3a6e07807884b54939333708d3d3fc4
#
_entry.id   b3a6e07807884b54939333708d3d3fc4
#
_cell.length_a   1.000
_cell.length_b   1.000
_cell.length_c   1.000
_cell.angle_alpha   90.00
_cell.angle_beta   90.00
_cell.angle_gamma   90.00
#
_symmetry.space_group_name_H-M   'P 1'
#
loop_
_entity.id
_entity.type
_entity.pdbx_description
1 polymer ?
#
loop_
_entity_poly.entity_id
_entity_poly.type
_entity_poly.pdbx_seq_one_letter_code
_entity_poly.pdbx_strand_id
1 'polypeptide(L)'
;MYEKTYPNKRFKLTLQFLQKHVNTTESILDLGVKNPFSEIMISEGYSVENTTGEDLDEDTSAINNSGADVVTALEIFEHLLSPYEVLKSIKTNKLVISVPLKLWFASAYRSKTDMRDRHYHEFEDWQLDWLLEKTGWIIKDRYKWTNPVNKLGLRPILRRFTPRYYIVYAERV
;
A
#
# COMPACT_ATOMS: atom_id res chain seq x y z
N MET A 1 4.49 -16.11 -2.31
CA MET A 1 4.41 -15.52 -0.94
C MET A 1 3.04 -15.76 -0.28
N TYR A 2 1.94 -15.76 -1.01
CA TYR A 2 0.57 -15.90 -0.46
C TYR A 2 0.06 -17.32 -0.29
N GLU A 3 0.78 -18.33 -0.75
CA GLU A 3 0.30 -19.74 -0.82
C GLU A 3 0.11 -20.44 0.55
N LYS A 4 0.68 -19.91 1.64
CA LYS A 4 0.63 -20.57 2.97
C LYS A 4 -0.09 -19.78 4.06
N THR A 5 -0.35 -18.48 3.90
CA THR A 5 -1.04 -17.65 4.90
C THR A 5 -1.73 -16.49 4.20
N TYR A 6 -3.00 -16.66 3.91
CA TYR A 6 -3.83 -15.59 3.36
C TYR A 6 -3.94 -14.47 4.41
N PRO A 7 -3.56 -13.21 4.12
CA PRO A 7 -3.59 -12.11 5.09
C PRO A 7 -5.01 -11.55 5.27
N ASN A 8 -5.96 -12.44 5.63
CA ASN A 8 -7.40 -12.16 5.66
C ASN A 8 -7.76 -10.90 6.43
N LYS A 9 -7.12 -10.66 7.60
CA LYS A 9 -7.41 -9.46 8.38
C LYS A 9 -6.98 -8.19 7.63
N ARG A 10 -5.79 -8.20 7.01
CA ARG A 10 -5.29 -7.06 6.23
C ARG A 10 -6.23 -6.79 5.06
N PHE A 11 -6.53 -7.80 4.26
CA PHE A 11 -7.41 -7.66 3.11
C PHE A 11 -8.81 -7.14 3.48
N LYS A 12 -9.41 -7.68 4.56
CA LYS A 12 -10.70 -7.20 5.06
C LYS A 12 -10.68 -5.72 5.42
N LEU A 13 -9.68 -5.29 6.20
CA LEU A 13 -9.58 -3.89 6.66
C LEU A 13 -9.24 -2.94 5.51
N THR A 14 -8.36 -3.36 4.59
CA THR A 14 -8.04 -2.59 3.38
C THR A 14 -9.27 -2.42 2.49
N LEU A 15 -10.05 -3.49 2.28
CA LEU A 15 -11.27 -3.44 1.50
C LEU A 15 -12.32 -2.51 2.13
N GLN A 16 -12.54 -2.62 3.44
CA GLN A 16 -13.47 -1.74 4.17
C GLN A 16 -13.05 -0.26 4.05
N PHE A 17 -11.76 0.02 4.10
CA PHE A 17 -11.25 1.36 3.91
C PHE A 17 -11.43 1.85 2.46
N LEU A 18 -11.15 0.99 1.47
CA LEU A 18 -11.36 1.30 0.06
C LEU A 18 -12.84 1.61 -0.22
N GLN A 19 -13.75 0.75 0.23
CA GLN A 19 -15.20 0.90 0.03
C GLN A 19 -15.77 2.21 0.64
N LYS A 20 -15.11 2.77 1.64
CA LYS A 20 -15.49 4.04 2.25
C LYS A 20 -15.20 5.24 1.33
N HIS A 21 -14.19 5.16 0.48
CA HIS A 21 -13.63 6.29 -0.24
C HIS A 21 -13.72 6.19 -1.76
N VAL A 22 -13.87 4.98 -2.29
CA VAL A 22 -13.87 4.70 -3.73
C VAL A 22 -15.18 4.00 -4.11
N ASN A 23 -15.88 4.55 -5.10
CA ASN A 23 -17.09 3.94 -5.63
C ASN A 23 -16.76 2.85 -6.65
N THR A 24 -17.59 1.83 -6.78
CA THR A 24 -17.41 0.77 -7.79
C THR A 24 -17.56 1.24 -9.23
N THR A 25 -18.08 2.45 -9.44
CA THR A 25 -18.14 3.11 -10.77
C THR A 25 -16.82 3.74 -11.17
N GLU A 26 -15.86 3.89 -10.25
CA GLU A 26 -14.54 4.45 -10.50
C GLU A 26 -13.57 3.32 -10.91
N SER A 27 -12.80 3.59 -11.95
CA SER A 27 -11.73 2.68 -12.41
C SER A 27 -10.49 2.83 -11.53
N ILE A 28 -9.84 1.71 -11.23
CA ILE A 28 -8.67 1.64 -10.37
C ILE A 28 -7.45 1.16 -11.16
N LEU A 29 -6.33 1.89 -11.06
CA LEU A 29 -5.01 1.37 -11.37
C LEU A 29 -4.37 0.91 -10.05
N ASP A 30 -4.20 -0.41 -9.88
CA ASP A 30 -3.50 -0.99 -8.73
C ASP A 30 -2.03 -1.21 -9.08
N LEU A 31 -1.14 -0.50 -8.36
CA LEU A 31 0.30 -0.61 -8.59
C LEU A 31 0.83 -1.96 -8.11
N GLY A 32 1.53 -2.65 -8.99
CA GLY A 32 2.01 -4.01 -8.79
C GLY A 32 1.27 -5.04 -9.65
N VAL A 33 1.84 -6.23 -9.76
CA VAL A 33 1.23 -7.32 -10.51
C VAL A 33 -0.08 -7.78 -9.88
N LYS A 34 -0.98 -8.30 -10.71
CA LYS A 34 -2.23 -8.90 -10.25
C LYS A 34 -1.99 -9.89 -9.10
N ASN A 35 -2.72 -9.73 -8.03
CA ASN A 35 -2.54 -10.45 -6.78
C ASN A 35 -3.92 -10.81 -6.17
N PRO A 36 -3.96 -11.63 -5.09
CA PRO A 36 -5.24 -12.02 -4.49
C PRO A 36 -6.12 -10.87 -4.01
N PHE A 37 -5.54 -9.70 -3.66
CA PHE A 37 -6.35 -8.56 -3.28
C PHE A 37 -6.98 -7.86 -4.49
N SER A 38 -6.26 -7.80 -5.62
CA SER A 38 -6.84 -7.33 -6.89
C SER A 38 -8.08 -8.16 -7.28
N GLU A 39 -8.01 -9.48 -7.08
CA GLU A 39 -9.16 -10.37 -7.34
C GLU A 39 -10.33 -10.13 -6.38
N ILE A 40 -10.04 -9.82 -5.11
CA ILE A 40 -11.07 -9.42 -4.15
C ILE A 40 -11.74 -8.11 -4.58
N MET A 41 -10.98 -7.09 -4.97
CA MET A 41 -11.54 -5.83 -5.48
C MET A 41 -12.45 -6.07 -6.69
N ILE A 42 -12.02 -6.90 -7.65
CA ILE A 42 -12.83 -7.26 -8.83
C ILE A 42 -14.11 -7.99 -8.41
N SER A 43 -14.05 -8.93 -7.47
CA SER A 43 -15.21 -9.65 -6.98
C SER A 43 -16.23 -8.77 -6.24
N GLU A 44 -15.75 -7.65 -5.68
CA GLU A 44 -16.58 -6.62 -5.03
C GLU A 44 -17.13 -5.57 -6.03
N GLY A 45 -16.89 -5.78 -7.33
CA GLY A 45 -17.46 -4.98 -8.42
C GLY A 45 -16.62 -3.82 -8.91
N TYR A 46 -15.36 -3.70 -8.47
CA TYR A 46 -14.44 -2.67 -8.98
C TYR A 46 -13.86 -3.05 -10.35
N SER A 47 -13.68 -2.05 -11.22
CA SER A 47 -12.87 -2.18 -12.43
C SER A 47 -11.41 -1.94 -12.07
N VAL A 48 -10.59 -2.98 -12.09
CA VAL A 48 -9.19 -2.93 -11.64
C VAL A 48 -8.26 -3.31 -12.77
N GLU A 49 -7.32 -2.43 -13.09
CA GLU A 49 -6.16 -2.68 -13.92
C GLU A 49 -4.92 -2.74 -13.03
N ASN A 50 -4.01 -3.67 -13.31
CA ASN A 50 -2.75 -3.78 -12.58
C ASN A 50 -1.58 -3.38 -13.47
N THR A 51 -0.52 -2.83 -12.88
CA THR A 51 0.77 -2.73 -13.58
C THR A 51 1.35 -4.12 -13.82
N THR A 52 2.28 -4.26 -14.76
CA THR A 52 2.74 -5.58 -15.23
C THR A 52 3.97 -6.11 -14.48
N GLY A 53 4.45 -5.34 -13.48
CA GLY A 53 5.59 -5.68 -12.63
C GLY A 53 6.89 -5.06 -13.11
N GLU A 54 6.80 -3.96 -13.85
CA GLU A 54 7.88 -3.04 -14.14
C GLU A 54 8.49 -2.50 -12.85
N ASP A 55 9.76 -2.17 -12.89
CA ASP A 55 10.43 -1.45 -11.82
C ASP A 55 9.97 0.01 -11.84
N LEU A 56 9.12 0.39 -10.88
CA LEU A 56 8.54 1.74 -10.84
C LEU A 56 9.57 2.84 -10.54
N ASP A 57 10.76 2.50 -10.07
CA ASP A 57 11.86 3.45 -9.95
C ASP A 57 12.47 3.80 -11.31
N GLU A 58 12.32 2.92 -12.33
CA GLU A 58 12.89 3.09 -13.67
C GLU A 58 11.81 3.41 -14.72
N ASP A 59 10.60 2.84 -14.57
CA ASP A 59 9.52 2.98 -15.55
C ASP A 59 8.16 3.27 -14.89
N THR A 60 7.71 4.50 -15.05
CA THR A 60 6.38 4.95 -14.61
C THR A 60 5.38 5.10 -15.77
N SER A 61 5.67 4.54 -16.94
CA SER A 61 4.84 4.70 -18.14
C SER A 61 3.40 4.20 -17.96
N ALA A 62 3.21 3.07 -17.26
CA ALA A 62 1.88 2.56 -16.93
C ALA A 62 1.06 3.55 -16.09
N ILE A 63 1.70 4.22 -15.13
CA ILE A 63 1.07 5.24 -14.29
C ILE A 63 0.73 6.49 -15.11
N ASN A 64 1.69 6.96 -15.92
CA ASN A 64 1.55 8.18 -16.72
C ASN A 64 0.48 8.06 -17.80
N ASN A 65 0.29 6.87 -18.37
CA ASN A 65 -0.63 6.58 -19.45
C ASN A 65 -1.98 6.04 -18.96
N SER A 66 -2.14 5.79 -17.67
CA SER A 66 -3.41 5.33 -17.12
C SER A 66 -4.47 6.41 -17.18
N GLY A 67 -5.68 6.02 -17.63
CA GLY A 67 -6.89 6.81 -17.54
C GLY A 67 -7.76 6.49 -16.32
N ALA A 68 -7.21 5.79 -15.33
CA ALA A 68 -7.95 5.39 -14.12
C ALA A 68 -8.36 6.61 -13.28
N ASP A 69 -9.49 6.50 -12.60
CA ASP A 69 -10.00 7.52 -11.68
C ASP A 69 -9.24 7.54 -10.36
N VAL A 70 -8.75 6.38 -9.93
CA VAL A 70 -8.08 6.17 -8.64
C VAL A 70 -6.81 5.34 -8.86
N VAL A 71 -5.74 5.68 -8.16
CA VAL A 71 -4.57 4.81 -8.00
C VAL A 71 -4.59 4.15 -6.63
N THR A 72 -4.36 2.84 -6.58
CA THR A 72 -4.06 2.13 -5.34
C THR A 72 -2.60 1.68 -5.32
N ALA A 73 -1.92 1.86 -4.18
CA ALA A 73 -0.53 1.46 -3.96
C ALA A 73 -0.43 0.77 -2.59
N LEU A 74 -0.69 -0.54 -2.57
CA LEU A 74 -0.87 -1.29 -1.33
C LEU A 74 0.37 -2.14 -1.03
N GLU A 75 1.18 -1.72 -0.05
CA GLU A 75 2.45 -2.36 0.32
C GLU A 75 3.44 -2.36 -0.88
N ILE A 76 3.62 -1.21 -1.50
CA ILE A 76 4.50 -0.99 -2.65
C ILE A 76 5.63 -0.02 -2.31
N PHE A 77 5.33 1.07 -1.60
CA PHE A 77 6.24 2.20 -1.45
C PHE A 77 7.48 1.90 -0.60
N GLU A 78 7.41 0.93 0.27
CA GLU A 78 8.58 0.42 1.02
C GLU A 78 9.63 -0.25 0.12
N HIS A 79 9.22 -0.71 -1.06
CA HIS A 79 10.07 -1.36 -2.05
C HIS A 79 10.72 -0.40 -3.05
N LEU A 80 10.31 0.87 -3.07
CA LEU A 80 10.84 1.88 -3.98
C LEU A 80 12.10 2.53 -3.41
N LEU A 81 13.05 2.85 -4.28
CA LEU A 81 14.19 3.70 -3.95
C LEU A 81 13.79 5.18 -3.96
N SER A 82 12.93 5.55 -4.92
CA SER A 82 12.48 6.92 -5.14
C SER A 82 10.96 7.09 -5.08
N PRO A 83 10.33 6.86 -3.91
CA PRO A 83 8.88 6.98 -3.78
C PRO A 83 8.34 8.38 -4.13
N TYR A 84 9.15 9.42 -4.04
CA TYR A 84 8.80 10.78 -4.45
C TYR A 84 8.46 10.87 -5.93
N GLU A 85 9.30 10.30 -6.81
CA GLU A 85 9.12 10.35 -8.25
C GLU A 85 7.86 9.60 -8.69
N VAL A 86 7.61 8.43 -8.10
CA VAL A 86 6.40 7.64 -8.38
C VAL A 86 5.14 8.42 -7.97
N LEU A 87 5.12 9.05 -6.78
CA LEU A 87 4.00 9.90 -6.37
C LEU A 87 3.77 11.09 -7.32
N LYS A 88 4.84 11.68 -7.84
CA LYS A 88 4.75 12.79 -8.79
C LYS A 88 4.23 12.34 -10.16
N SER A 89 4.49 11.11 -10.56
CA SER A 89 4.04 10.56 -11.85
C SER A 89 2.54 10.26 -11.88
N ILE A 90 1.89 10.05 -10.74
CA ILE A 90 0.44 9.81 -10.66
C ILE A 90 -0.32 11.03 -11.15
N LYS A 91 -1.20 10.84 -12.14
CA LYS A 91 -1.99 11.92 -12.77
C LYS A 91 -3.41 12.02 -12.21
N THR A 92 -3.91 10.97 -11.58
CA THR A 92 -5.25 10.96 -10.98
C THR A 92 -5.31 11.89 -9.78
N ASN A 93 -6.53 12.26 -9.40
CA ASN A 93 -6.76 13.12 -8.23
C ASN A 93 -7.05 12.32 -6.94
N LYS A 94 -7.10 10.97 -7.02
CA LYS A 94 -7.40 10.09 -5.90
C LYS A 94 -6.34 9.02 -5.74
N LEU A 95 -5.88 8.86 -4.51
CA LEU A 95 -4.86 7.87 -4.14
C LEU A 95 -5.28 7.14 -2.86
N VAL A 96 -5.22 5.81 -2.89
CA VAL A 96 -5.24 4.97 -1.69
C VAL A 96 -3.89 4.28 -1.56
N ILE A 97 -3.18 4.56 -0.50
CA ILE A 97 -1.82 4.03 -0.28
C ILE A 97 -1.71 3.35 1.07
N SER A 98 -1.05 2.21 1.14
CA SER A 98 -0.68 1.60 2.41
C SER A 98 0.80 1.22 2.45
N VAL A 99 1.35 1.29 3.67
CA VAL A 99 2.72 0.86 3.98
C VAL A 99 2.78 0.11 5.30
N PRO A 100 3.73 -0.83 5.45
CA PRO A 100 4.03 -1.42 6.74
C PRO A 100 4.80 -0.41 7.60
N LEU A 101 4.33 -0.19 8.83
CA LEU A 101 5.02 0.70 9.77
C LEU A 101 6.22 0.01 10.43
N LYS A 102 7.25 0.79 10.68
CA LYS A 102 8.40 0.41 11.50
C LYS A 102 7.96 -0.06 12.89
N LEU A 103 8.49 -1.19 13.30
CA LEU A 103 8.29 -1.71 14.65
C LEU A 103 9.52 -1.38 15.50
N TRP A 104 9.36 -0.52 16.51
CA TRP A 104 10.46 -0.05 17.37
C TRP A 104 11.22 -1.18 18.10
N PHE A 105 10.60 -2.35 18.25
CA PHE A 105 11.17 -3.53 18.91
C PHE A 105 11.68 -4.59 17.92
N ALA A 106 11.72 -4.31 16.63
CA ALA A 106 12.17 -5.24 15.61
C ALA A 106 13.15 -4.55 14.64
N SER A 107 14.10 -5.32 14.13
CA SER A 107 14.92 -4.86 13.01
C SER A 107 14.09 -4.72 11.74
N ALA A 108 14.55 -3.84 10.84
CA ALA A 108 13.98 -3.67 9.52
C ALA A 108 13.83 -5.01 8.79
N TYR A 109 12.74 -5.13 8.05
CA TYR A 109 12.52 -6.30 7.20
C TYR A 109 13.55 -6.31 6.06
N ARG A 110 14.07 -7.48 5.77
CA ARG A 110 14.88 -7.72 4.57
C ARG A 110 14.68 -9.13 4.06
N SER A 111 14.38 -9.28 2.79
CA SER A 111 14.50 -10.55 2.10
C SER A 111 15.96 -10.81 1.74
N LYS A 112 16.43 -12.04 1.97
CA LYS A 112 17.79 -12.47 1.58
C LYS A 112 17.79 -13.14 0.21
N THR A 113 16.65 -13.63 -0.24
CA THR A 113 16.50 -14.49 -1.40
C THR A 113 15.70 -13.86 -2.52
N ASP A 114 14.79 -12.94 -2.21
CA ASP A 114 13.96 -12.25 -3.18
C ASP A 114 14.37 -10.77 -3.25
N MET A 115 14.90 -10.35 -4.38
CA MET A 115 15.33 -8.97 -4.59
C MET A 115 14.16 -8.01 -4.70
N ARG A 116 13.00 -8.47 -5.17
CA ARG A 116 11.79 -7.66 -5.30
C ARG A 116 11.09 -7.42 -3.97
N ASP A 117 11.37 -8.26 -2.95
CA ASP A 117 10.80 -8.19 -1.60
C ASP A 117 11.80 -7.50 -0.62
N ARG A 118 12.56 -6.53 -1.10
CA ARG A 118 13.44 -5.72 -0.28
C ARG A 118 12.73 -4.45 0.14
N HIS A 119 12.74 -4.17 1.44
CA HIS A 119 12.29 -2.88 1.94
C HIS A 119 13.46 -1.91 1.97
N TYR A 120 13.44 -0.92 1.10
CA TYR A 120 14.39 0.18 1.13
C TYR A 120 13.99 1.24 2.15
N HIS A 121 12.68 1.30 2.48
CA HIS A 121 12.14 2.20 3.48
C HIS A 121 11.42 1.43 4.59
N GLU A 122 11.60 1.90 5.82
CA GLU A 122 10.81 1.51 7.00
C GLU A 122 10.06 2.75 7.47
N PHE A 123 8.82 2.91 7.05
CA PHE A 123 8.02 4.10 7.32
C PHE A 123 7.57 4.19 8.79
N GLU A 124 7.68 5.38 9.35
CA GLU A 124 6.78 5.87 10.38
C GLU A 124 5.62 6.62 9.70
N ASP A 125 4.46 6.72 10.34
CA ASP A 125 3.27 7.30 9.71
C ASP A 125 3.48 8.75 9.22
N TRP A 126 4.11 9.58 10.04
CA TRP A 126 4.43 10.97 9.70
C TRP A 126 5.37 11.12 8.50
N GLN A 127 6.23 10.12 8.23
CA GLN A 127 7.11 10.16 7.06
C GLN A 127 6.31 9.99 5.77
N LEU A 128 5.33 9.07 5.75
CA LEU A 128 4.42 8.95 4.61
C LEU A 128 3.56 10.20 4.46
N ASP A 129 3.05 10.75 5.57
CA ASP A 129 2.24 11.97 5.54
C ASP A 129 3.01 13.14 4.90
N TRP A 130 4.24 13.37 5.31
CA TRP A 130 5.07 14.44 4.75
C TRP A 130 5.46 14.19 3.29
N LEU A 131 5.67 12.93 2.90
CA LEU A 131 5.93 12.56 1.52
C LEU A 131 4.73 12.86 0.62
N LEU A 132 3.53 12.55 1.09
CA LEU A 132 2.26 12.86 0.42
C LEU A 132 2.07 14.37 0.30
N GLU A 133 2.23 15.11 1.39
CA GLU A 133 2.14 16.57 1.41
C GLU A 133 3.15 17.21 0.45
N LYS A 134 4.43 16.77 0.50
CA LYS A 134 5.49 17.28 -0.37
C LYS A 134 5.22 17.04 -1.85
N THR A 135 4.46 16.01 -2.19
CA THR A 135 4.09 15.67 -3.57
C THR A 135 2.73 16.24 -3.98
N GLY A 136 2.11 17.08 -3.12
CA GLY A 136 0.87 17.82 -3.42
C GLY A 136 -0.42 17.06 -3.12
N TRP A 137 -0.34 15.97 -2.34
CA TRP A 137 -1.51 15.25 -1.88
C TRP A 137 -2.06 15.80 -0.57
N ILE A 138 -3.38 15.86 -0.46
CA ILE A 138 -4.10 16.27 0.76
C ILE A 138 -4.72 15.02 1.37
N ILE A 139 -4.26 14.65 2.55
CA ILE A 139 -4.78 13.48 3.27
C ILE A 139 -6.20 13.80 3.76
N LYS A 140 -7.17 12.98 3.35
CA LYS A 140 -8.58 13.08 3.73
C LYS A 140 -8.95 12.11 4.85
N ASP A 141 -8.37 10.92 4.83
CA ASP A 141 -8.60 9.92 5.86
C ASP A 141 -7.40 9.00 6.02
N ARG A 142 -7.27 8.39 7.19
CA ARG A 142 -6.18 7.47 7.52
C ARG A 142 -6.61 6.46 8.56
N TYR A 143 -6.05 5.26 8.47
CA TYR A 143 -6.33 4.22 9.43
C TYR A 143 -5.09 3.36 9.73
N LYS A 144 -4.92 2.96 10.98
CA LYS A 144 -3.83 2.09 11.42
C LYS A 144 -4.38 0.86 12.11
N TRP A 145 -3.74 -0.28 11.90
CA TRP A 145 -4.10 -1.49 12.63
C TRP A 145 -2.90 -2.35 13.00
N THR A 146 -3.12 -3.15 14.05
CA THR A 146 -2.14 -4.11 14.54
C THR A 146 -2.22 -5.41 13.75
N ASN A 147 -1.11 -6.13 13.67
CA ASN A 147 -1.04 -7.49 13.13
C ASN A 147 -0.57 -8.48 14.22
N PRO A 148 -1.46 -8.90 15.14
CA PRO A 148 -1.10 -9.82 16.21
C PRO A 148 -0.72 -11.19 15.64
N VAL A 149 0.24 -11.84 16.29
CA VAL A 149 0.68 -13.21 15.98
C VAL A 149 0.37 -14.12 17.16
N ASN A 150 -0.18 -15.29 16.87
CA ASN A 150 -0.51 -16.30 17.87
C ASN A 150 0.74 -17.14 18.22
N LYS A 151 1.72 -16.49 18.86
CA LYS A 151 2.94 -17.11 19.39
C LYS A 151 3.21 -16.58 20.79
N LEU A 152 3.85 -17.38 21.65
CA LEU A 152 4.32 -16.94 22.95
C LEU A 152 5.62 -16.15 22.81
N GLY A 153 5.78 -15.12 23.64
CA GLY A 153 6.99 -14.30 23.68
C GLY A 153 6.72 -12.80 23.73
N LEU A 154 7.75 -12.02 24.04
CA LEU A 154 7.65 -10.57 24.20
C LEU A 154 7.25 -9.87 22.87
N ARG A 155 7.89 -10.22 21.75
CA ARG A 155 7.57 -9.66 20.44
C ARG A 155 6.11 -9.89 20.01
N PRO A 156 5.52 -11.09 20.11
CA PRO A 156 4.10 -11.32 19.88
C PRO A 156 3.18 -10.46 20.74
N ILE A 157 3.51 -10.26 22.02
CA ILE A 157 2.73 -9.40 22.92
C ILE A 157 2.77 -7.95 22.42
N LEU A 158 3.95 -7.40 22.14
CA LEU A 158 4.11 -6.03 21.64
C LEU A 158 3.36 -5.80 20.31
N ARG A 159 3.31 -6.79 19.41
CA ARG A 159 2.56 -6.73 18.15
C ARG A 159 1.04 -6.58 18.32
N ARG A 160 0.48 -6.91 19.49
CA ARG A 160 -0.95 -6.70 19.76
C ARG A 160 -1.30 -5.23 19.97
N PHE A 161 -0.33 -4.44 20.42
CA PHE A 161 -0.52 -3.04 20.80
C PHE A 161 0.16 -2.04 19.84
N THR A 162 1.12 -2.51 19.03
CA THR A 162 1.84 -1.65 18.09
C THR A 162 1.24 -1.78 16.68
N PRO A 163 0.75 -0.70 16.07
CA PRO A 163 0.30 -0.72 14.68
C PRO A 163 1.40 -1.21 13.74
N ARG A 164 1.01 -2.06 12.79
CA ARG A 164 1.92 -2.58 11.77
C ARG A 164 1.59 -2.06 10.39
N TYR A 165 0.35 -1.69 10.14
CA TYR A 165 -0.09 -1.21 8.84
C TYR A 165 -0.70 0.17 8.98
N TYR A 166 -0.44 0.99 7.98
CA TYR A 166 -0.96 2.33 7.84
C TYR A 166 -1.52 2.50 6.44
N ILE A 167 -2.76 2.90 6.32
CA ILE A 167 -3.44 3.19 5.06
C ILE A 167 -3.95 4.62 5.06
N VAL A 168 -3.84 5.27 3.92
CA VAL A 168 -4.21 6.67 3.71
C VAL A 168 -5.06 6.77 2.45
N TYR A 169 -6.12 7.56 2.52
CA TYR A 169 -6.81 8.11 1.36
C TYR A 169 -6.43 9.58 1.21
N ALA A 170 -5.95 9.93 0.04
CA ALA A 170 -5.52 11.28 -0.26
C ALA A 170 -6.09 11.76 -1.60
N GLU A 171 -6.31 13.06 -1.71
CA GLU A 171 -6.78 13.72 -2.92
C GLU A 171 -5.80 14.82 -3.34
N ARG A 172 -5.79 15.11 -4.64
CA ARG A 172 -5.07 16.25 -5.21
C ARG A 172 -6.10 17.18 -5.87
N VAL A 173 -5.93 18.49 -5.69
CA VAL A 173 -6.77 19.54 -6.31
C VAL A 173 -6.22 19.91 -7.66
#